data_49e49dbd7a72bbf4b60a95a992bec48c
#
_entry.id   49e49dbd7a72bbf4b60a95a992bec48c
#
_cell.length_a   1.000
_cell.length_b   1.000
_cell.length_c   1.000
_cell.angle_alpha   90.00
_cell.angle_beta   90.00
_cell.angle_gamma   90.00
#
_symmetry.space_group_name_H-M   'P 1'
#
loop_
_entity.id
_entity.type
_entity.pdbx_description
1 polymer ?
#
loop_
_entity_poly.entity_id
_entity_poly.type
_entity_poly.pdbx_seq_one_letter_code
_entity_poly.pdbx_strand_id
1 'polypeptide(L)'
;MTWPENEEENLLYMRTDGEIARSKESSCVLLKKGNYCQLDTYFNSMSTGKWKKYTNVENLLVDVSIKGRGVIRVCFLERVDIKQVLWESEWSGNGELKELPCKISIPDNGMLYLEFEASEDYTEFRNFTFSTNIEKRREIKLSAVICTYKREQDIQRTLTAVIEEIYQNAASPLREKLRIFVSDNGKTLPPSEVPQIQIEKNKNLGGAGGFTRGIMESLKNTEFPATHIVLMDDDAIIRPHILERTWCFLSLLKEKFSQHTIAGALLNQKFPYIQFESGAQWNQGKVKILKNQLDLRKQ
;
A
#
# COMPACT_ATOMS: atom_id res chain seq x y z
N MET A 1 -8.11 -1.01 -3.94
CA MET A 1 -7.33 -1.09 -5.20
C MET A 1 -6.37 0.08 -5.25
N THR A 2 -5.24 -0.08 -5.94
CA THR A 2 -4.27 0.99 -6.19
C THR A 2 -4.15 1.22 -7.69
N TRP A 3 -3.84 2.47 -8.07
CA TRP A 3 -3.80 2.92 -9.46
C TRP A 3 -2.38 3.32 -9.87
N PRO A 4 -1.97 3.09 -11.14
CA PRO A 4 -0.69 3.57 -11.66
C PRO A 4 -0.71 5.10 -11.81
N GLU A 5 0.43 5.75 -11.63
CA GLU A 5 0.57 7.20 -11.87
C GLU A 5 0.87 7.53 -13.33
N ASN A 6 1.48 6.60 -14.06
CA ASN A 6 1.86 6.75 -15.46
C ASN A 6 1.66 5.42 -16.22
N GLU A 7 1.81 5.45 -17.55
CA GLU A 7 1.61 4.28 -18.40
C GLU A 7 2.66 3.19 -18.19
N GLU A 8 3.89 3.55 -17.84
CA GLU A 8 4.98 2.60 -17.62
C GLU A 8 4.71 1.68 -16.42
N GLU A 9 3.89 2.14 -15.50
CA GLU A 9 3.49 1.38 -14.32
C GLU A 9 2.28 0.46 -14.55
N ASN A 10 1.50 0.64 -15.62
CA ASN A 10 0.23 -0.05 -15.80
C ASN A 10 0.31 -1.56 -15.52
N LEU A 11 1.33 -2.23 -16.06
CA LEU A 11 1.52 -3.68 -15.89
C LEU A 11 1.83 -4.13 -14.46
N LEU A 12 2.15 -3.21 -13.56
CA LEU A 12 2.31 -3.51 -12.12
C LEU A 12 0.98 -3.47 -11.37
N TYR A 13 -0.04 -2.84 -11.97
CA TYR A 13 -1.34 -2.61 -11.35
C TYR A 13 -2.46 -3.41 -11.99
N MET A 14 -2.45 -3.55 -13.31
CA MET A 14 -3.50 -4.26 -14.04
C MET A 14 -3.05 -4.67 -15.43
N ARG A 15 -3.73 -5.69 -15.97
CA ARG A 15 -3.72 -6.08 -17.38
C ARG A 15 -5.12 -5.80 -17.92
N THR A 16 -5.23 -5.01 -18.96
CA THR A 16 -6.52 -4.64 -19.53
C THR A 16 -6.37 -4.30 -21.01
N ASP A 17 -7.42 -4.58 -21.78
CA ASP A 17 -7.64 -4.08 -23.14
C ASP A 17 -8.58 -2.87 -23.18
N GLY A 18 -9.02 -2.40 -21.99
CA GLY A 18 -9.77 -1.16 -21.82
C GLY A 18 -8.85 0.07 -21.66
N GLU A 19 -9.47 1.23 -21.72
CA GLU A 19 -8.79 2.52 -21.52
C GLU A 19 -8.74 2.89 -20.04
N ILE A 20 -7.57 3.26 -19.54
CA ILE A 20 -7.42 3.75 -18.16
C ILE A 20 -7.69 5.26 -18.16
N ALA A 21 -8.86 5.64 -17.66
CA ALA A 21 -9.24 7.03 -17.47
C ALA A 21 -8.87 7.49 -16.05
N ARG A 22 -8.21 8.64 -15.97
CA ARG A 22 -7.75 9.23 -14.69
C ARG A 22 -8.25 10.64 -14.56
N SER A 23 -8.82 10.96 -13.41
CA SER A 23 -9.12 12.34 -12.99
C SER A 23 -8.58 12.57 -11.57
N LYS A 24 -8.61 13.84 -11.13
CA LYS A 24 -8.27 14.17 -9.74
C LYS A 24 -9.20 13.53 -8.72
N GLU A 25 -10.44 13.25 -9.11
CA GLU A 25 -11.49 12.77 -8.21
C GLU A 25 -11.70 11.26 -8.30
N SER A 26 -11.41 10.65 -9.45
CA SER A 26 -11.62 9.21 -9.64
C SER A 26 -10.76 8.65 -10.78
N SER A 27 -10.40 7.38 -10.63
CA SER A 27 -9.78 6.60 -11.69
C SER A 27 -10.68 5.42 -12.04
N CYS A 28 -10.74 5.04 -13.30
CA CYS A 28 -11.46 3.85 -13.75
C CYS A 28 -10.83 3.24 -15.00
N VAL A 29 -11.16 1.99 -15.27
CA VAL A 29 -10.93 1.35 -16.56
C VAL A 29 -12.24 1.41 -17.34
N LEU A 30 -12.22 2.06 -18.52
CA LEU A 30 -13.33 2.12 -19.45
C LEU A 30 -13.29 0.89 -20.35
N LEU A 31 -14.35 0.09 -20.33
CA LEU A 31 -14.43 -1.19 -21.00
C LEU A 31 -15.55 -1.18 -22.05
N LYS A 32 -15.26 -1.76 -23.22
CA LYS A 32 -16.25 -2.15 -24.21
C LYS A 32 -16.71 -3.57 -23.94
N LYS A 33 -17.82 -3.98 -24.52
CA LYS A 33 -18.29 -5.36 -24.44
C LYS A 33 -17.22 -6.36 -24.85
N GLY A 34 -16.95 -7.34 -23.99
CA GLY A 34 -15.92 -8.35 -24.15
C GLY A 34 -14.52 -7.94 -23.72
N ASN A 35 -14.30 -6.64 -23.40
CA ASN A 35 -13.04 -6.20 -22.83
C ASN A 35 -12.93 -6.61 -21.35
N TYR A 36 -11.69 -6.72 -20.88
CA TYR A 36 -11.39 -7.21 -19.53
C TYR A 36 -10.46 -6.28 -18.74
N CYS A 37 -10.49 -6.45 -17.42
CA CYS A 37 -9.53 -5.94 -16.49
C CYS A 37 -9.13 -7.06 -15.53
N GLN A 38 -7.84 -7.42 -15.50
CA GLN A 38 -7.27 -8.49 -14.70
C GLN A 38 -6.24 -7.92 -13.74
N LEU A 39 -6.31 -8.30 -12.47
CA LEU A 39 -5.54 -7.72 -11.37
C LEU A 39 -4.54 -8.71 -10.74
N ASP A 40 -4.04 -9.65 -11.54
CA ASP A 40 -3.00 -10.63 -11.22
C ASP A 40 -1.59 -10.02 -11.14
N THR A 41 -1.49 -8.78 -10.72
CA THR A 41 -0.31 -7.94 -10.83
C THR A 41 0.30 -7.64 -9.45
N TYR A 42 1.52 -7.13 -9.44
CA TYR A 42 2.30 -6.92 -8.21
C TYR A 42 1.57 -6.12 -7.13
N PHE A 43 0.86 -5.03 -7.49
CA PHE A 43 0.23 -4.16 -6.50
C PHE A 43 -1.21 -4.51 -6.18
N ASN A 44 -1.95 -5.09 -7.11
CA ASN A 44 -3.39 -5.37 -6.94
C ASN A 44 -3.73 -6.83 -6.66
N SER A 45 -2.75 -7.73 -6.65
CA SER A 45 -2.95 -9.07 -6.13
C SER A 45 -2.59 -9.18 -4.66
N MET A 46 -3.11 -10.21 -3.99
CA MET A 46 -2.87 -10.51 -2.59
C MET A 46 -2.10 -11.81 -2.43
N SER A 47 -0.93 -11.77 -1.81
CA SER A 47 -0.17 -12.98 -1.47
C SER A 47 -0.84 -13.73 -0.31
N THR A 48 -1.55 -14.81 -0.62
CA THR A 48 -2.26 -15.61 0.38
C THR A 48 -1.34 -16.24 1.40
N GLY A 49 -0.18 -16.75 0.96
CA GLY A 49 0.82 -17.35 1.83
C GLY A 49 1.35 -16.39 2.90
N LYS A 50 1.56 -15.12 2.56
CA LYS A 50 1.99 -14.10 3.54
C LYS A 50 0.89 -13.82 4.57
N TRP A 51 -0.33 -13.55 4.10
CA TRP A 51 -1.44 -13.26 4.99
C TRP A 51 -1.77 -14.43 5.92
N LYS A 52 -1.87 -15.65 5.41
CA LYS A 52 -2.14 -16.85 6.20
C LYS A 52 -1.03 -17.18 7.20
N LYS A 53 0.23 -16.99 6.81
CA LYS A 53 1.38 -17.22 7.69
C LYS A 53 1.42 -16.25 8.86
N TYR A 54 1.27 -14.95 8.58
CA TYR A 54 1.54 -13.90 9.56
C TYR A 54 0.31 -13.41 10.30
N THR A 55 -0.90 -13.57 9.75
CA THR A 55 -2.16 -13.11 10.35
C THR A 55 -3.11 -14.27 10.66
N ASN A 56 -4.18 -13.99 11.40
CA ASN A 56 -5.26 -14.95 11.64
C ASN A 56 -6.41 -14.83 10.65
N VAL A 57 -6.22 -14.13 9.54
CA VAL A 57 -7.24 -14.00 8.51
C VAL A 57 -7.42 -15.35 7.81
N GLU A 58 -8.61 -15.90 7.91
CA GLU A 58 -8.99 -17.16 7.28
C GLU A 58 -9.93 -16.94 6.09
N ASN A 59 -10.75 -15.91 6.16
CA ASN A 59 -11.74 -15.60 5.16
C ASN A 59 -11.70 -14.13 4.78
N LEU A 60 -12.03 -13.86 3.53
CA LEU A 60 -12.14 -12.52 2.95
C LEU A 60 -13.54 -12.28 2.41
N LEU A 61 -13.96 -11.05 2.54
CA LEU A 61 -15.05 -10.42 1.80
C LEU A 61 -14.44 -9.63 0.65
N VAL A 62 -15.22 -9.40 -0.37
CA VAL A 62 -14.78 -8.67 -1.57
C VAL A 62 -15.77 -7.55 -1.87
N ASP A 63 -15.30 -6.34 -1.86
CA ASP A 63 -16.08 -5.17 -2.26
C ASP A 63 -15.64 -4.70 -3.65
N VAL A 64 -16.58 -4.33 -4.52
CA VAL A 64 -16.32 -3.83 -5.86
C VAL A 64 -17.10 -2.57 -6.17
N SER A 65 -16.53 -1.70 -6.98
CA SER A 65 -17.19 -0.52 -7.53
C SER A 65 -17.13 -0.60 -9.06
N ILE A 66 -18.27 -0.89 -9.68
CA ILE A 66 -18.45 -1.04 -11.12
C ILE A 66 -19.69 -0.26 -11.53
N LYS A 67 -19.61 0.48 -12.64
CA LYS A 67 -20.76 1.09 -13.28
C LYS A 67 -20.98 0.42 -14.62
N GLY A 68 -22.13 -0.26 -14.79
CA GLY A 68 -22.43 -1.11 -15.94
C GLY A 68 -22.54 -2.58 -15.55
N ARG A 69 -22.41 -3.48 -16.55
CA ARG A 69 -22.60 -4.92 -16.38
C ARG A 69 -21.38 -5.71 -16.83
N GLY A 70 -21.16 -6.86 -16.20
CA GLY A 70 -20.11 -7.78 -16.58
C GLY A 70 -20.07 -9.03 -15.72
N VAL A 71 -19.04 -9.83 -15.92
CA VAL A 71 -18.74 -11.01 -15.13
C VAL A 71 -17.55 -10.70 -14.23
N ILE A 72 -17.70 -10.93 -12.93
CA ILE A 72 -16.64 -10.81 -11.95
C ILE A 72 -16.16 -12.21 -11.58
N ARG A 73 -14.85 -12.38 -11.51
CA ARG A 73 -14.20 -13.61 -11.04
C ARG A 73 -13.24 -13.30 -9.92
N VAL A 74 -13.32 -14.04 -8.82
CA VAL A 74 -12.28 -14.10 -7.81
C VAL A 74 -11.38 -15.28 -8.14
N CYS A 75 -10.16 -15.00 -8.51
CA CYS A 75 -9.21 -15.97 -9.03
C CYS A 75 -8.06 -16.20 -8.08
N PHE A 76 -7.59 -17.43 -8.04
CA PHE A 76 -6.41 -17.84 -7.30
C PHE A 76 -5.38 -18.46 -8.24
N LEU A 77 -4.15 -18.00 -8.15
CA LEU A 77 -3.00 -18.51 -8.90
C LEU A 77 -2.06 -19.19 -7.91
N GLU A 78 -2.05 -20.51 -7.92
CA GLU A 78 -1.16 -21.30 -7.07
C GLU A 78 0.28 -21.24 -7.59
N ARG A 79 0.44 -21.35 -8.91
CA ARG A 79 1.68 -21.19 -9.68
C ARG A 79 1.34 -20.45 -10.97
N VAL A 80 2.36 -20.01 -11.69
CA VAL A 80 2.20 -19.23 -12.93
C VAL A 80 1.22 -19.86 -13.95
N ASP A 81 1.10 -21.18 -13.94
CA ASP A 81 0.31 -21.98 -14.88
C ASP A 81 -0.94 -22.63 -14.27
N ILE A 82 -1.19 -22.49 -12.97
CA ILE A 82 -2.31 -23.13 -12.27
C ILE A 82 -3.25 -22.07 -11.71
N LYS A 83 -4.22 -21.66 -12.56
CA LYS A 83 -5.29 -20.74 -12.19
C LYS A 83 -6.55 -21.50 -11.78
N GLN A 84 -7.18 -21.06 -10.70
CA GLN A 84 -8.47 -21.53 -10.21
C GLN A 84 -9.42 -20.35 -10.09
N VAL A 85 -10.66 -20.50 -10.55
CA VAL A 85 -11.74 -19.56 -10.28
C VAL A 85 -12.43 -20.02 -9.00
N LEU A 86 -12.29 -19.24 -7.92
CA LEU A 86 -12.87 -19.55 -6.62
C LEU A 86 -14.34 -19.12 -6.53
N TRP A 87 -14.69 -18.09 -7.26
CA TRP A 87 -16.06 -17.57 -7.36
C TRP A 87 -16.22 -16.78 -8.65
N GLU A 88 -17.40 -16.90 -9.26
CA GLU A 88 -17.78 -16.19 -10.48
C GLU A 88 -19.26 -15.82 -10.40
N SER A 89 -19.61 -14.63 -10.86
CA SER A 89 -21.01 -14.22 -11.06
C SER A 89 -21.13 -13.07 -12.06
N GLU A 90 -22.31 -13.00 -12.71
CA GLU A 90 -22.73 -11.77 -13.36
C GLU A 90 -22.96 -10.68 -12.32
N TRP A 91 -22.58 -9.46 -12.66
CA TRP A 91 -22.70 -8.30 -11.80
C TRP A 91 -23.21 -7.09 -12.56
N SER A 92 -24.06 -6.31 -11.89
CA SER A 92 -24.52 -5.01 -12.36
C SER A 92 -24.41 -3.99 -11.25
N GLY A 93 -23.80 -2.86 -11.53
CA GLY A 93 -23.55 -1.81 -10.54
C GLY A 93 -23.78 -0.40 -11.11
N ASN A 94 -23.97 0.55 -10.18
CA ASN A 94 -24.15 1.97 -10.46
C ASN A 94 -22.90 2.82 -10.16
N GLY A 95 -21.76 2.16 -9.86
CA GLY A 95 -20.52 2.80 -9.49
C GLY A 95 -20.29 2.95 -8.00
N GLU A 96 -21.26 2.60 -7.15
CA GLU A 96 -21.07 2.52 -5.69
C GLU A 96 -20.25 1.29 -5.31
N LEU A 97 -19.51 1.39 -4.20
CA LEU A 97 -18.81 0.24 -3.63
C LEU A 97 -19.82 -0.70 -2.96
N LYS A 98 -19.85 -1.95 -3.41
CA LYS A 98 -20.76 -2.97 -2.89
C LYS A 98 -20.03 -4.28 -2.62
N GLU A 99 -20.40 -4.95 -1.53
CA GLU A 99 -19.90 -6.27 -1.18
C GLU A 99 -20.50 -7.32 -2.14
N LEU A 100 -19.61 -8.19 -2.64
CA LEU A 100 -20.03 -9.37 -3.41
C LEU A 100 -20.63 -10.44 -2.48
N PRO A 101 -21.65 -11.18 -2.93
CA PRO A 101 -22.27 -12.21 -2.12
C PRO A 101 -21.39 -13.48 -2.05
N CYS A 102 -20.11 -13.30 -1.72
CA CYS A 102 -19.16 -14.38 -1.58
C CYS A 102 -18.28 -14.20 -0.35
N LYS A 103 -17.87 -15.33 0.22
CA LYS A 103 -16.89 -15.42 1.28
C LYS A 103 -15.76 -16.32 0.82
N ILE A 104 -14.58 -15.75 0.65
CA ILE A 104 -13.44 -16.47 0.10
C ILE A 104 -12.56 -17.00 1.24
N SER A 105 -12.46 -18.31 1.39
CA SER A 105 -11.45 -18.91 2.26
C SER A 105 -10.07 -18.71 1.64
N ILE A 106 -9.11 -18.19 2.42
CA ILE A 106 -7.77 -17.89 1.92
C ILE A 106 -7.03 -19.19 1.59
N PRO A 107 -6.64 -19.44 0.33
CA PRO A 107 -5.84 -20.59 -0.05
C PRO A 107 -4.43 -20.55 0.57
N ASP A 108 -3.72 -21.67 0.58
CA ASP A 108 -2.47 -21.79 1.35
C ASP A 108 -1.33 -20.91 0.84
N ASN A 109 -0.97 -21.03 -0.41
CA ASN A 109 0.19 -20.32 -0.95
C ASN A 109 0.02 -20.02 -2.43
N GLY A 110 -0.11 -18.77 -2.75
CA GLY A 110 -0.32 -18.27 -4.11
C GLY A 110 -0.75 -16.81 -4.11
N MET A 111 -1.39 -16.41 -5.18
CA MET A 111 -1.87 -15.05 -5.40
C MET A 111 -3.39 -15.04 -5.60
N LEU A 112 -4.10 -14.26 -4.82
CA LEU A 112 -5.53 -14.00 -4.96
C LEU A 112 -5.74 -12.67 -5.65
N TYR A 113 -6.63 -12.62 -6.64
CA TYR A 113 -6.90 -11.42 -7.43
C TYR A 113 -8.29 -11.41 -8.05
N LEU A 114 -8.67 -10.30 -8.63
CA LEU A 114 -9.93 -10.09 -9.31
C LEU A 114 -9.75 -10.05 -10.84
N GLU A 115 -10.72 -10.59 -11.56
CA GLU A 115 -10.94 -10.34 -12.98
C GLU A 115 -12.34 -9.80 -13.20
N PHE A 116 -12.46 -8.90 -14.13
CA PHE A 116 -13.72 -8.37 -14.59
C PHE A 116 -13.76 -8.34 -16.12
N GLU A 117 -14.86 -8.84 -16.72
CA GLU A 117 -15.13 -8.84 -18.14
C GLU A 117 -16.45 -8.11 -18.41
N ALA A 118 -16.42 -7.07 -19.23
CA ALA A 118 -17.60 -6.26 -19.51
C ALA A 118 -18.60 -6.99 -20.44
N SER A 119 -19.88 -6.99 -20.08
CA SER A 119 -20.97 -7.55 -20.90
C SER A 119 -21.65 -6.50 -21.79
N GLU A 120 -21.36 -5.23 -21.58
CA GLU A 120 -21.90 -4.10 -22.36
C GLU A 120 -20.83 -3.01 -22.55
N ASP A 121 -21.05 -2.13 -23.53
CA ASP A 121 -20.17 -0.98 -23.77
C ASP A 121 -20.31 0.08 -22.66
N TYR A 122 -19.26 0.90 -22.51
CA TYR A 122 -19.18 1.98 -21.52
C TYR A 122 -19.22 1.52 -20.06
N THR A 123 -18.82 0.27 -19.82
CA THR A 123 -18.66 -0.23 -18.45
C THR A 123 -17.42 0.36 -17.81
N GLU A 124 -17.54 0.83 -16.56
CA GLU A 124 -16.44 1.39 -15.79
C GLU A 124 -16.10 0.45 -14.64
N PHE A 125 -14.88 -0.09 -14.61
CA PHE A 125 -14.33 -0.75 -13.44
C PHE A 125 -13.56 0.29 -12.63
N ARG A 126 -13.99 0.56 -11.39
CA ARG A 126 -13.47 1.68 -10.58
C ARG A 126 -12.62 1.25 -9.40
N ASN A 127 -13.06 0.26 -8.64
CA ASN A 127 -12.35 -0.15 -7.44
C ASN A 127 -12.69 -1.57 -7.00
N PHE A 128 -11.80 -2.17 -6.22
CA PHE A 128 -12.10 -3.35 -5.42
C PHE A 128 -11.29 -3.35 -4.12
N THR A 129 -11.77 -4.08 -3.13
CA THR A 129 -11.10 -4.23 -1.84
C THR A 129 -11.33 -5.63 -1.30
N PHE A 130 -10.27 -6.27 -0.81
CA PHE A 130 -10.40 -7.43 0.08
C PHE A 130 -10.53 -6.92 1.50
N SER A 131 -11.57 -7.35 2.20
CA SER A 131 -11.84 -6.99 3.59
C SER A 131 -12.05 -8.24 4.45
N THR A 132 -12.09 -8.08 5.77
CA THR A 132 -12.34 -9.17 6.71
C THR A 132 -13.07 -8.63 7.93
N ASN A 133 -13.97 -9.43 8.52
CA ASN A 133 -14.68 -9.10 9.77
C ASN A 133 -13.93 -9.59 11.01
N ILE A 134 -12.72 -10.11 10.86
CA ILE A 134 -11.95 -10.54 12.02
C ILE A 134 -11.60 -9.32 12.89
N GLU A 135 -11.76 -9.46 14.19
CA GLU A 135 -11.39 -8.40 15.12
C GLU A 135 -9.90 -8.12 15.09
N LYS A 136 -9.55 -6.84 15.19
CA LYS A 136 -8.17 -6.41 15.35
C LYS A 136 -7.61 -6.97 16.64
N ARG A 137 -6.44 -7.55 16.58
CA ARG A 137 -5.78 -8.15 17.75
C ARG A 137 -5.17 -7.11 18.68
N ARG A 138 -4.85 -5.94 18.14
CA ARG A 138 -4.23 -4.84 18.89
C ARG A 138 -4.52 -3.50 18.24
N GLU A 139 -4.52 -2.47 19.06
CA GLU A 139 -4.51 -1.10 18.58
C GLU A 139 -3.10 -0.73 18.08
N ILE A 140 -3.04 -0.16 16.89
CA ILE A 140 -1.81 0.28 16.26
C ILE A 140 -1.85 1.80 16.11
N LYS A 141 -0.82 2.47 16.65
CA LYS A 141 -0.53 3.88 16.44
C LYS A 141 0.85 4.01 15.83
N LEU A 142 0.94 4.62 14.65
CA LEU A 142 2.17 4.75 13.88
C LEU A 142 2.81 6.12 14.10
N SER A 143 4.10 6.16 14.40
CA SER A 143 4.93 7.36 14.29
C SER A 143 5.84 7.20 13.09
N ALA A 144 5.63 8.00 12.04
CA ALA A 144 6.56 8.10 10.93
C ALA A 144 7.67 9.10 11.29
N VAL A 145 8.91 8.65 11.20
CA VAL A 145 10.10 9.47 11.49
C VAL A 145 10.86 9.69 10.20
N ILE A 146 11.07 10.95 9.84
CA ILE A 146 11.80 11.39 8.65
C ILE A 146 12.99 12.22 9.08
N CYS A 147 14.17 11.97 8.50
CA CYS A 147 15.34 12.79 8.67
C CYS A 147 15.62 13.51 7.35
N THR A 148 15.75 14.84 7.39
CA THR A 148 16.01 15.64 6.17
C THR A 148 17.19 16.61 6.35
N TYR A 149 17.87 16.89 5.23
CA TYR A 149 18.93 17.89 5.17
C TYR A 149 18.88 18.65 3.85
N LYS A 150 18.33 19.88 3.86
CA LYS A 150 18.24 20.76 2.68
C LYS A 150 17.53 20.12 1.47
N ARG A 151 16.44 19.40 1.73
CA ARG A 151 15.58 18.75 0.72
C ARG A 151 14.12 19.17 0.89
N GLU A 152 13.88 20.48 0.91
CA GLU A 152 12.59 21.08 1.21
C GLU A 152 11.49 20.61 0.24
N GLN A 153 11.82 20.46 -1.04
CA GLN A 153 10.86 20.02 -2.06
C GLN A 153 10.45 18.55 -1.87
N ASP A 154 11.39 17.68 -1.54
CA ASP A 154 11.12 16.25 -1.36
C ASP A 154 10.26 16.03 -0.12
N ILE A 155 10.64 16.65 1.00
CA ILE A 155 9.87 16.54 2.23
C ILE A 155 8.46 17.15 2.07
N GLN A 156 8.35 18.31 1.38
CA GLN A 156 7.06 18.95 1.13
C GLN A 156 6.15 18.03 0.30
N ARG A 157 6.66 17.39 -0.75
CA ARG A 157 5.91 16.42 -1.55
C ARG A 157 5.35 15.28 -0.68
N THR A 158 6.19 14.68 0.16
CA THR A 158 5.79 13.59 1.06
C THR A 158 4.74 14.02 2.08
N LEU A 159 4.94 15.18 2.72
CA LEU A 159 3.98 15.71 3.70
C LEU A 159 2.64 16.08 3.03
N THR A 160 2.66 16.70 1.85
CA THR A 160 1.45 17.04 1.11
C THR A 160 0.63 15.79 0.79
N ALA A 161 1.27 14.74 0.26
CA ALA A 161 0.58 13.48 -0.04
C ALA A 161 -0.09 12.87 1.23
N VAL A 162 0.61 12.86 2.37
CA VAL A 162 0.03 12.35 3.63
C VAL A 162 -1.10 13.23 4.14
N ILE A 163 -0.98 14.55 4.01
CA ILE A 163 -2.04 15.48 4.43
C ILE A 163 -3.31 15.23 3.62
N GLU A 164 -3.19 15.19 2.30
CA GLU A 164 -4.33 15.02 1.39
C GLU A 164 -4.98 13.63 1.52
N GLU A 165 -4.18 12.57 1.47
CA GLU A 165 -4.71 11.20 1.40
C GLU A 165 -5.07 10.61 2.77
N ILE A 166 -4.45 11.07 3.86
CA ILE A 166 -4.69 10.52 5.21
C ILE A 166 -5.42 11.54 6.10
N TYR A 167 -4.84 12.72 6.36
CA TYR A 167 -5.39 13.61 7.38
C TYR A 167 -6.66 14.34 6.92
N GLN A 168 -6.77 14.71 5.65
CA GLN A 168 -7.97 15.33 5.07
C GLN A 168 -9.01 14.31 4.62
N ASN A 169 -8.62 13.04 4.43
CA ASN A 169 -9.52 11.96 4.06
C ASN A 169 -10.27 11.41 5.27
N ALA A 170 -11.57 11.73 5.37
CA ALA A 170 -12.41 11.24 6.47
C ALA A 170 -12.55 9.72 6.52
N ALA A 171 -12.34 9.02 5.41
CA ALA A 171 -12.41 7.56 5.33
C ALA A 171 -11.09 6.87 5.72
N SER A 172 -9.98 7.61 5.86
CA SER A 172 -8.70 7.01 6.21
C SER A 172 -8.70 6.49 7.66
N PRO A 173 -8.38 5.20 7.87
CA PRO A 173 -8.27 4.64 9.21
C PRO A 173 -7.09 5.18 10.01
N LEU A 174 -6.13 5.84 9.34
CA LEU A 174 -4.92 6.41 9.93
C LEU A 174 -5.05 7.86 10.38
N ARG A 175 -6.13 8.54 10.06
CA ARG A 175 -6.31 9.98 10.34
C ARG A 175 -5.94 10.34 11.79
N GLU A 176 -6.39 9.55 12.77
CA GLU A 176 -6.11 9.73 14.19
C GLU A 176 -5.03 8.76 14.72
N LYS A 177 -4.44 7.93 13.86
CA LYS A 177 -3.52 6.85 14.25
C LYS A 177 -2.13 6.98 13.64
N LEU A 178 -1.85 8.11 13.00
CA LEU A 178 -0.55 8.48 12.45
C LEU A 178 -0.09 9.80 13.03
N ARG A 179 1.20 9.90 13.39
CA ARG A 179 1.93 11.14 13.65
C ARG A 179 3.22 11.14 12.84
N ILE A 180 3.65 12.30 12.40
CA ILE A 180 4.91 12.45 11.66
C ILE A 180 5.86 13.31 12.48
N PHE A 181 7.09 12.85 12.62
CA PHE A 181 8.20 13.55 13.26
C PHE A 181 9.30 13.78 12.23
N VAL A 182 9.57 15.03 11.90
CA VAL A 182 10.61 15.41 10.95
C VAL A 182 11.80 15.99 11.71
N SER A 183 12.95 15.35 11.60
CA SER A 183 14.22 15.88 12.09
C SER A 183 14.89 16.69 11.01
N ASP A 184 14.79 18.01 11.09
CA ASP A 184 15.37 18.94 10.13
C ASP A 184 16.83 19.28 10.51
N ASN A 185 17.77 18.52 9.96
CA ASN A 185 19.21 18.73 10.13
C ASN A 185 19.72 20.00 9.43
N GLY A 186 18.94 20.53 8.46
CA GLY A 186 19.26 21.75 7.73
C GLY A 186 18.77 23.02 8.42
N LYS A 187 17.80 22.90 9.32
CA LYS A 187 17.09 23.99 10.00
C LYS A 187 16.39 24.95 9.02
N THR A 188 15.96 24.43 7.87
CA THR A 188 15.41 25.22 6.77
C THR A 188 13.89 25.15 6.68
N LEU A 189 13.27 24.17 7.35
CA LEU A 189 11.82 23.99 7.31
C LEU A 189 11.10 24.91 8.31
N PRO A 190 9.95 25.49 7.93
CA PRO A 190 9.08 26.16 8.87
C PRO A 190 8.37 25.14 9.78
N PRO A 191 7.85 25.56 10.94
CA PRO A 191 6.94 24.71 11.72
C PRO A 191 5.72 24.29 10.89
N SER A 192 5.18 23.09 11.18
CA SER A 192 3.96 22.62 10.53
C SER A 192 2.72 23.29 11.16
N GLU A 193 1.73 23.63 10.31
CA GLU A 193 0.41 24.05 10.75
C GLU A 193 -0.52 22.86 11.03
N VAL A 194 -0.13 21.66 10.60
CA VAL A 194 -0.88 20.42 10.81
C VAL A 194 -0.50 19.81 12.16
N PRO A 195 -1.42 19.69 13.13
CA PRO A 195 -1.09 19.24 14.50
C PRO A 195 -0.49 17.83 14.58
N GLN A 196 -0.74 16.99 13.57
CA GLN A 196 -0.22 15.64 13.50
C GLN A 196 1.24 15.58 13.01
N ILE A 197 1.81 16.71 12.57
CA ILE A 197 3.18 16.78 12.01
C ILE A 197 4.03 17.68 12.89
N GLN A 198 5.08 17.13 13.45
CA GLN A 198 6.05 17.85 14.29
C GLN A 198 7.39 17.97 13.55
N ILE A 199 7.88 19.19 13.38
CA ILE A 199 9.17 19.49 12.72
C ILE A 199 10.14 20.01 13.75
N GLU A 200 11.22 19.25 13.97
CA GLU A 200 12.25 19.58 14.96
C GLU A 200 13.55 20.02 14.28
N LYS A 201 13.96 21.25 14.56
CA LYS A 201 15.29 21.74 14.15
C LYS A 201 16.36 20.95 14.88
N ASN A 202 17.23 20.27 14.14
CA ASN A 202 18.25 19.41 14.70
C ASN A 202 19.66 19.86 14.32
N LYS A 203 20.64 19.45 15.13
CA LYS A 203 22.05 19.55 14.74
C LYS A 203 22.33 18.43 13.74
N ASN A 204 22.95 18.77 12.60
CA ASN A 204 23.30 17.75 11.61
C ASN A 204 24.33 16.76 12.18
N LEU A 205 23.84 15.62 12.61
CA LEU A 205 24.62 14.46 13.06
C LEU A 205 24.46 13.27 12.09
N GLY A 206 24.18 13.56 10.81
CA GLY A 206 23.91 12.57 9.78
C GLY A 206 22.53 11.89 9.95
N GLY A 207 22.27 10.87 9.14
CA GLY A 207 21.01 10.13 9.18
C GLY A 207 20.76 9.44 10.52
N ALA A 208 21.79 8.77 11.08
CA ALA A 208 21.67 8.12 12.38
C ALA A 208 21.21 9.08 13.49
N GLY A 209 21.84 10.26 13.59
CA GLY A 209 21.48 11.26 14.59
C GLY A 209 20.10 11.86 14.34
N GLY A 210 19.71 12.09 13.08
CA GLY A 210 18.40 12.61 12.72
C GLY A 210 17.27 11.62 13.03
N PHE A 211 17.41 10.37 12.61
CA PHE A 211 16.42 9.33 12.94
C PHE A 211 16.31 9.11 14.45
N THR A 212 17.44 9.05 15.17
CA THR A 212 17.44 8.93 16.64
C THR A 212 16.68 10.09 17.29
N ARG A 213 16.87 11.33 16.83
CA ARG A 213 16.14 12.50 17.34
C ARG A 213 14.63 12.33 17.14
N GLY A 214 14.17 11.99 15.94
CA GLY A 214 12.76 11.79 15.66
C GLY A 214 12.13 10.66 16.47
N ILE A 215 12.85 9.54 16.66
CA ILE A 215 12.42 8.44 17.53
C ILE A 215 12.25 8.94 18.97
N MET A 216 13.22 9.70 19.50
CA MET A 216 13.14 10.23 20.86
C MET A 216 11.96 11.19 21.04
N GLU A 217 11.68 12.04 20.06
CA GLU A 217 10.52 12.95 20.14
C GLU A 217 9.19 12.17 20.06
N SER A 218 9.11 11.14 19.21
CA SER A 218 7.95 10.23 19.18
C SER A 218 7.73 9.55 20.53
N LEU A 219 8.78 9.05 21.18
CA LEU A 219 8.69 8.35 22.47
C LEU A 219 8.34 9.29 23.64
N LYS A 220 8.68 10.57 23.56
CA LYS A 220 8.32 11.58 24.55
C LYS A 220 6.87 12.05 24.43
N ASN A 221 6.23 11.81 23.29
CA ASN A 221 4.86 12.25 23.05
C ASN A 221 3.86 11.39 23.82
N THR A 222 3.49 11.82 25.01
CA THR A 222 2.56 11.09 25.89
C THR A 222 1.10 11.17 25.45
N GLU A 223 0.72 12.17 24.67
CA GLU A 223 -0.62 12.32 24.11
C GLU A 223 -0.87 11.31 22.99
N PHE A 224 0.20 10.92 22.28
CA PHE A 224 0.16 9.92 21.23
C PHE A 224 1.23 8.83 21.50
N PRO A 225 0.97 7.89 22.41
CA PRO A 225 1.90 6.79 22.69
C PRO A 225 1.95 5.84 21.48
N ALA A 226 2.94 6.05 20.62
CA ALA A 226 3.11 5.23 19.42
C ALA A 226 3.44 3.78 19.77
N THR A 227 2.82 2.84 19.06
CA THR A 227 3.10 1.41 19.21
C THR A 227 4.20 0.94 18.26
N HIS A 228 4.33 1.61 17.11
CA HIS A 228 5.30 1.28 16.06
C HIS A 228 5.90 2.56 15.46
N ILE A 229 7.17 2.48 15.10
CA ILE A 229 7.88 3.56 14.40
C ILE A 229 8.15 3.13 12.97
N VAL A 230 7.86 4.01 12.02
CA VAL A 230 8.16 3.85 10.61
C VAL A 230 9.28 4.81 10.26
N LEU A 231 10.42 4.29 9.82
CA LEU A 231 11.52 5.12 9.33
C LEU A 231 11.34 5.33 7.83
N MET A 232 11.41 6.58 7.41
CA MET A 232 11.18 6.97 6.01
C MET A 232 12.29 7.93 5.56
N ASP A 233 12.88 7.68 4.40
CA ASP A 233 13.83 8.60 3.79
C ASP A 233 13.08 9.80 3.17
N ASP A 234 13.69 10.99 3.22
CA ASP A 234 13.10 12.24 2.75
C ASP A 234 12.95 12.32 1.23
N ASP A 235 13.76 11.58 0.47
CA ASP A 235 13.74 11.51 -0.99
C ASP A 235 12.95 10.30 -1.55
N ALA A 236 12.44 9.43 -0.68
CA ALA A 236 11.57 8.34 -1.11
C ALA A 236 10.19 8.87 -1.50
N ILE A 237 9.70 8.50 -2.68
CA ILE A 237 8.33 8.77 -3.09
C ILE A 237 7.43 7.73 -2.41
N ILE A 238 6.67 8.18 -1.42
CA ILE A 238 5.78 7.34 -0.67
C ILE A 238 4.34 7.54 -1.17
N ARG A 239 3.65 6.42 -1.36
CA ARG A 239 2.20 6.40 -1.57
C ARG A 239 1.54 6.15 -0.22
N PRO A 240 0.77 7.09 0.34
CA PRO A 240 0.26 7.02 1.71
C PRO A 240 -0.54 5.77 2.04
N HIS A 241 -1.24 5.17 1.07
CA HIS A 241 -1.95 3.89 1.26
C HIS A 241 -1.04 2.72 1.72
N ILE A 242 0.29 2.82 1.52
CA ILE A 242 1.25 1.83 2.05
C ILE A 242 1.23 1.84 3.58
N LEU A 243 1.09 3.02 4.20
CA LEU A 243 0.97 3.16 5.65
C LEU A 243 -0.34 2.53 6.16
N GLU A 244 -1.45 2.70 5.42
CA GLU A 244 -2.73 2.06 5.75
C GLU A 244 -2.65 0.52 5.65
N ARG A 245 -2.03 0.01 4.59
CA ARG A 245 -1.81 -1.45 4.45
C ARG A 245 -0.93 -1.99 5.56
N THR A 246 0.14 -1.27 5.92
CA THR A 246 1.03 -1.63 7.02
C THR A 246 0.28 -1.63 8.35
N TRP A 247 -0.52 -0.62 8.62
CA TRP A 247 -1.36 -0.54 9.81
C TRP A 247 -2.36 -1.69 9.89
N CYS A 248 -3.06 -1.99 8.80
CA CYS A 248 -3.99 -3.11 8.72
C CYS A 248 -3.29 -4.44 9.02
N PHE A 249 -2.14 -4.68 8.38
CA PHE A 249 -1.36 -5.90 8.58
C PHE A 249 -0.88 -6.05 10.03
N LEU A 250 -0.34 -4.99 10.63
CA LEU A 250 0.09 -4.97 12.04
C LEU A 250 -1.07 -5.23 13.01
N SER A 251 -2.25 -4.67 12.72
CA SER A 251 -3.45 -4.86 13.54
C SER A 251 -3.93 -6.32 13.61
N LEU A 252 -3.64 -7.10 12.57
CA LEU A 252 -4.06 -8.49 12.41
C LEU A 252 -2.93 -9.51 12.66
N LEU A 253 -1.71 -9.04 12.92
CA LEU A 253 -0.53 -9.87 13.06
C LEU A 253 -0.64 -10.86 14.22
N LYS A 254 -0.26 -12.12 14.02
CA LYS A 254 -0.17 -13.11 15.09
C LYS A 254 0.87 -12.70 16.13
N GLU A 255 0.59 -13.01 17.42
CA GLU A 255 1.45 -12.59 18.53
C GLU A 255 2.92 -12.99 18.38
N LYS A 256 3.16 -14.21 17.94
CA LYS A 256 4.53 -14.71 17.71
C LYS A 256 5.36 -13.91 16.70
N PHE A 257 4.72 -13.03 15.93
CA PHE A 257 5.36 -12.15 14.95
C PHE A 257 5.34 -10.67 15.38
N SER A 258 4.82 -10.34 16.55
CA SER A 258 4.67 -8.96 17.05
C SER A 258 6.00 -8.19 17.13
N GLN A 259 7.12 -8.89 17.28
CA GLN A 259 8.46 -8.32 17.37
C GLN A 259 9.21 -8.28 16.02
N HIS A 260 8.54 -8.65 14.91
CA HIS A 260 9.17 -8.62 13.60
C HIS A 260 9.14 -7.21 13.00
N THR A 261 10.18 -6.86 12.28
CA THR A 261 10.20 -5.65 11.46
C THR A 261 9.55 -5.90 10.10
N ILE A 262 8.91 -4.86 9.56
CA ILE A 262 8.34 -4.86 8.21
C ILE A 262 9.16 -3.88 7.38
N ALA A 263 9.63 -4.31 6.21
CA ALA A 263 10.28 -3.45 5.24
C ALA A 263 9.44 -3.34 3.97
N GLY A 264 9.31 -2.13 3.45
CA GLY A 264 8.73 -1.87 2.14
C GLY A 264 9.69 -2.28 1.02
N ALA A 265 9.17 -2.56 -0.16
CA ALA A 265 9.97 -2.71 -1.36
C ALA A 265 10.42 -1.34 -1.86
N LEU A 266 11.72 -1.19 -2.16
CA LEU A 266 12.25 0.00 -2.79
C LEU A 266 12.26 -0.20 -4.30
N LEU A 267 11.52 0.64 -5.03
CA LEU A 267 11.44 0.61 -6.48
C LEU A 267 12.36 1.68 -7.08
N ASN A 268 12.82 1.42 -8.30
CA ASN A 268 13.61 2.41 -9.03
C ASN A 268 12.69 3.53 -9.55
N GLN A 269 13.01 4.78 -9.26
CA GLN A 269 12.19 5.92 -9.67
C GLN A 269 12.09 6.07 -11.20
N LYS A 270 13.18 5.82 -11.92
CA LYS A 270 13.21 5.92 -13.39
C LYS A 270 12.55 4.72 -14.07
N PHE A 271 12.64 3.54 -13.45
CA PHE A 271 12.07 2.30 -13.96
C PHE A 271 11.22 1.67 -12.85
N PRO A 272 9.99 2.15 -12.62
CA PRO A 272 9.19 1.79 -11.44
C PRO A 272 8.80 0.30 -11.40
N TYR A 273 8.98 -0.42 -12.50
CA TYR A 273 8.83 -1.87 -12.56
C TYR A 273 10.07 -2.66 -12.09
N ILE A 274 11.16 -1.97 -11.77
CA ILE A 274 12.36 -2.58 -11.21
C ILE A 274 12.38 -2.40 -9.70
N GLN A 275 12.31 -3.49 -8.96
CA GLN A 275 12.60 -3.48 -7.54
C GLN A 275 14.11 -3.33 -7.35
N PHE A 276 14.55 -2.20 -6.78
CA PHE A 276 15.97 -1.88 -6.63
C PHE A 276 16.68 -2.91 -5.77
N GLU A 277 16.12 -3.19 -4.58
CA GLU A 277 16.62 -4.22 -3.69
C GLU A 277 15.52 -4.77 -2.78
N SER A 278 15.73 -5.97 -2.23
CA SER A 278 14.86 -6.55 -1.22
C SER A 278 15.67 -7.41 -0.27
N GLY A 279 16.05 -6.79 0.83
CA GLY A 279 16.83 -7.41 1.89
C GLY A 279 18.33 -7.50 1.59
N ALA A 280 19.10 -7.50 2.65
CA ALA A 280 20.54 -7.65 2.62
C ALA A 280 20.99 -8.58 3.75
N GLN A 281 22.10 -9.25 3.56
CA GLN A 281 22.75 -10.10 4.55
C GLN A 281 24.13 -9.55 4.86
N TRP A 282 24.42 -9.38 6.14
CA TRP A 282 25.76 -9.06 6.59
C TRP A 282 26.62 -10.34 6.63
N ASN A 283 27.73 -10.34 5.93
CA ASN A 283 28.66 -11.46 5.93
C ASN A 283 30.11 -10.93 5.99
N GLN A 284 30.81 -11.21 7.08
CA GLN A 284 32.24 -10.89 7.28
C GLN A 284 32.64 -9.47 6.86
N GLY A 285 31.89 -8.46 7.34
CA GLY A 285 32.19 -7.06 7.05
C GLY A 285 31.69 -6.55 5.68
N LYS A 286 30.97 -7.38 4.92
CA LYS A 286 30.39 -7.01 3.62
C LYS A 286 28.87 -7.16 3.62
N VAL A 287 28.19 -6.22 3.00
CA VAL A 287 26.74 -6.30 2.74
C VAL A 287 26.53 -7.06 1.44
N LYS A 288 25.78 -8.16 1.49
CA LYS A 288 25.32 -8.89 0.30
C LYS A 288 23.84 -8.61 0.10
N ILE A 289 23.49 -7.96 -0.99
CA ILE A 289 22.09 -7.74 -1.40
C ILE A 289 21.50 -9.07 -1.84
N LEU A 290 20.32 -9.43 -1.31
CA LEU A 290 19.70 -10.74 -1.56
C LEU A 290 18.90 -10.77 -2.87
N LYS A 291 18.18 -9.68 -3.17
CA LYS A 291 17.44 -9.51 -4.43
C LYS A 291 17.78 -8.14 -4.98
N ASN A 292 18.34 -8.09 -6.17
CA ASN A 292 18.80 -6.88 -6.81
C ASN A 292 18.22 -6.77 -8.21
N GLN A 293 17.68 -5.60 -8.59
CA GLN A 293 17.18 -5.29 -9.93
C GLN A 293 16.14 -6.30 -10.43
N LEU A 294 15.18 -6.66 -9.58
CA LEU A 294 14.13 -7.62 -9.95
C LEU A 294 13.06 -6.93 -10.82
N ASP A 295 12.85 -7.45 -12.03
CA ASP A 295 11.75 -6.99 -12.90
C ASP A 295 10.41 -7.56 -12.43
N LEU A 296 9.58 -6.71 -11.84
CA LEU A 296 8.28 -7.09 -11.24
C LEU A 296 7.18 -7.40 -12.27
N ARG A 297 7.41 -7.15 -13.55
CA ARG A 297 6.48 -7.53 -14.63
C ARG A 297 6.58 -9.02 -14.97
N LYS A 298 7.65 -9.69 -14.52
CA LYS A 298 7.97 -11.10 -14.80
C LYS A 298 7.61 -12.04 -13.65
N GLN A 299 6.77 -11.58 -12.73
CA GLN A 299 6.31 -12.41 -11.61
C GLN A 299 5.07 -13.20 -11.96
#